data_a9e14303e7c89721baf14640d7f33ead
#
_entry.id   a9e14303e7c89721baf14640d7f33ead
#
_cell.length_a   1.000
_cell.length_b   1.000
_cell.length_c   1.000
_cell.angle_alpha   90.00
_cell.angle_beta   90.00
_cell.angle_gamma   90.00
#
_symmetry.space_group_name_H-M   'P 1'
#
loop_
_entity.id
_entity.type
_entity.pdbx_description
1 polymer ?
#
loop_
_entity_poly.entity_id
_entity_poly.type
_entity_poly.pdbx_seq_one_letter_code
_entity_poly.pdbx_strand_id
1 'polypeptide(L)'
;MRLARLDPALRGSLRLLSLMSAAIVLLILLLLLHEALPALTGVAPVQWINDSSWQPSSGRYNLLPMVVGSVLVALGALLLALPLGLGSALFTRYYAPPWLARIWRRTVELMAGIPSVVYGFWALVVLVPLIRALAPPGQSLLAGMLVLALMILPTVAVTADAALGALPRALLNAGQALGLGRVSRITRIAIPAARGGIFTGMVLALGRAIGETLAVLMVAGNVVQVPGSLFDPFRALTANIALEMAYAAELHRAALFVCGLVLFAFTVALVLLASRLSPQSPSHAV
;
A
#
# COMPACT_ATOMS: atom_id res chain seq x y z
N MET A 1 -26.79 7.61 30.50
CA MET A 1 -26.31 8.88 31.13
C MET A 1 -25.06 8.77 32.02
N ARG A 2 -24.36 7.61 32.13
CA ARG A 2 -23.11 7.44 32.92
C ARG A 2 -21.81 7.48 32.11
N LEU A 3 -21.87 7.53 30.79
CA LEU A 3 -20.67 7.59 29.88
C LEU A 3 -20.17 9.03 29.63
N ALA A 4 -20.89 10.07 30.06
CA ALA A 4 -20.50 11.47 29.87
C ALA A 4 -19.45 11.98 30.88
N ARG A 5 -19.05 11.17 31.84
CA ARG A 5 -17.98 11.47 32.80
C ARG A 5 -16.80 10.50 32.66
N LEU A 6 -16.52 10.06 31.42
CA LEU A 6 -15.22 9.45 31.17
C LEU A 6 -14.15 10.49 31.45
N ASP A 7 -13.71 10.36 32.64
CA ASP A 7 -12.67 10.86 33.43
C ASP A 7 -11.71 11.83 32.72
N PRO A 8 -11.52 13.04 33.20
CA PRO A 8 -10.45 13.93 32.70
C PRO A 8 -9.09 13.23 32.63
N ALA A 9 -8.85 12.23 33.48
CA ALA A 9 -7.66 11.37 33.44
C ALA A 9 -7.59 10.56 32.12
N LEU A 10 -8.69 9.91 31.69
CA LEU A 10 -8.72 9.16 30.42
C LEU A 10 -8.52 10.07 29.22
N ARG A 11 -9.12 11.25 29.20
CA ARG A 11 -8.89 12.24 28.13
C ARG A 11 -7.44 12.72 28.13
N GLY A 12 -6.87 12.93 29.31
CA GLY A 12 -5.45 13.28 29.48
C GLY A 12 -4.52 12.20 28.95
N SER A 13 -4.76 10.94 29.30
CA SER A 13 -3.94 9.82 28.84
C SER A 13 -4.05 9.60 27.32
N LEU A 14 -5.26 9.71 26.73
CA LEU A 14 -5.44 9.60 25.29
C LEU A 14 -4.75 10.75 24.52
N ARG A 15 -4.80 11.98 25.03
CA ARG A 15 -4.06 13.11 24.46
C ARG A 15 -2.55 12.88 24.55
N LEU A 16 -2.06 12.42 25.69
CA LEU A 16 -0.63 12.11 25.87
C LEU A 16 -0.18 11.04 24.87
N LEU A 17 -0.93 9.93 24.73
CA LEU A 17 -0.62 8.88 23.76
C LEU A 17 -0.61 9.37 22.32
N SER A 18 -1.57 10.24 21.95
CA SER A 18 -1.61 10.82 20.59
C SER A 18 -0.44 11.78 20.35
N LEU A 19 -0.05 12.57 21.35
CA LEU A 19 1.14 13.45 21.28
C LEU A 19 2.43 12.64 21.20
N MET A 20 2.55 11.56 21.98
CA MET A 20 3.70 10.65 21.88
C MET A 20 3.82 10.02 20.49
N SER A 21 2.71 9.55 19.92
CA SER A 21 2.70 9.00 18.55
C SER A 21 3.13 10.05 17.53
N ALA A 22 2.62 11.27 17.61
CA ALA A 22 3.02 12.36 16.74
C ALA A 22 4.51 12.75 16.92
N ALA A 23 4.99 12.74 18.15
CA ALA A 23 6.39 13.02 18.48
C ALA A 23 7.34 11.95 17.90
N ILE A 24 6.95 10.67 17.93
CA ILE A 24 7.73 9.58 17.33
C ILE A 24 7.84 9.77 15.81
N VAL A 25 6.73 10.08 15.12
CA VAL A 25 6.75 10.33 13.67
C VAL A 25 7.63 11.53 13.32
N LEU A 26 7.54 12.61 14.11
CA LEU A 26 8.41 13.79 13.96
C LEU A 26 9.88 13.44 14.21
N LEU A 27 10.18 12.67 15.25
CA LEU A 27 11.54 12.20 15.55
C LEU A 27 12.12 11.39 14.40
N ILE A 28 11.35 10.46 13.84
CA ILE A 28 11.77 9.66 12.65
C ILE A 28 12.09 10.60 11.48
N LEU A 29 11.22 11.58 11.20
CA LEU A 29 11.47 12.54 10.14
C LEU A 29 12.74 13.36 10.38
N LEU A 30 12.95 13.85 11.59
CA LEU A 30 14.14 14.63 11.94
C LEU A 30 15.41 13.78 11.83
N LEU A 31 15.36 12.53 12.25
CA LEU A 31 16.47 11.58 12.11
C LEU A 31 16.77 11.30 10.64
N LEU A 32 15.76 11.04 9.82
CA LEU A 32 15.93 10.84 8.36
C LEU A 32 16.55 12.08 7.71
N LEU A 33 16.09 13.27 8.08
CA LEU A 33 16.65 14.55 7.57
C LEU A 33 18.10 14.74 8.00
N HIS A 34 18.42 14.50 9.26
CA HIS A 34 19.77 14.63 9.81
C HIS A 34 20.76 13.69 9.09
N GLU A 35 20.40 12.39 8.97
CA GLU A 35 21.25 11.40 8.30
C GLU A 35 21.34 11.60 6.78
N ALA A 36 20.30 12.17 6.14
CA ALA A 36 20.30 12.48 4.72
C ALA A 36 21.05 13.77 4.37
N LEU A 37 21.27 14.67 5.35
CA LEU A 37 21.82 16.00 5.11
C LEU A 37 23.16 16.01 4.34
N PRO A 38 24.14 15.13 4.65
CA PRO A 38 25.40 15.10 3.88
C PRO A 38 25.19 14.81 2.38
N ALA A 39 24.22 13.95 2.05
CA ALA A 39 23.91 13.64 0.66
C ALA A 39 23.10 14.73 -0.03
N LEU A 40 22.18 15.37 0.69
CA LEU A 40 21.41 16.50 0.17
C LEU A 40 22.27 17.74 -0.13
N THR A 41 23.35 17.93 0.63
CA THR A 41 24.30 19.05 0.43
C THR A 41 25.47 18.70 -0.48
N GLY A 42 25.88 17.42 -0.49
CA GLY A 42 27.06 16.94 -1.25
C GLY A 42 26.75 16.49 -2.68
N VAL A 43 25.50 16.15 -3.00
CA VAL A 43 25.08 15.70 -4.33
C VAL A 43 24.18 16.76 -4.97
N ALA A 44 24.51 17.17 -6.20
CA ALA A 44 23.68 18.17 -6.89
C ALA A 44 22.25 17.66 -7.13
N PRO A 45 21.20 18.49 -6.94
CA PRO A 45 19.81 18.06 -7.09
C PRO A 45 19.48 17.39 -8.44
N VAL A 46 20.15 17.82 -9.50
CA VAL A 46 20.00 17.26 -10.87
C VAL A 46 20.49 15.82 -10.97
N GLN A 47 21.52 15.44 -10.20
CA GLN A 47 22.09 14.09 -10.24
C GLN A 47 21.12 13.02 -9.74
N TRP A 48 20.23 13.36 -8.80
CA TRP A 48 19.19 12.45 -8.30
C TRP A 48 18.22 11.95 -9.39
N ILE A 49 18.13 12.67 -10.50
CA ILE A 49 17.17 12.41 -11.59
C ILE A 49 17.88 12.06 -12.90
N ASN A 50 19.02 12.72 -13.21
CA ASN A 50 19.63 12.69 -14.54
C ASN A 50 20.94 11.90 -14.62
N ASP A 51 21.46 11.38 -13.52
CA ASP A 51 22.65 10.53 -13.55
C ASP A 51 22.39 9.28 -14.40
N SER A 52 23.46 8.74 -15.00
CA SER A 52 23.36 7.58 -15.88
C SER A 52 22.98 6.29 -15.15
N SER A 53 23.21 6.21 -13.83
CA SER A 53 23.00 5.01 -13.02
C SER A 53 23.00 5.33 -11.51
N TRP A 54 22.66 4.33 -10.70
CA TRP A 54 22.92 4.31 -9.26
C TRP A 54 24.20 3.55 -8.99
N GLN A 55 25.31 4.26 -8.80
CA GLN A 55 26.63 3.73 -8.46
C GLN A 55 27.33 4.67 -7.46
N PRO A 56 27.01 4.58 -6.16
CA PRO A 56 27.57 5.47 -5.14
C PRO A 56 29.12 5.46 -5.07
N SER A 57 29.74 4.30 -5.35
CA SER A 57 31.22 4.19 -5.43
C SER A 57 31.86 5.05 -6.51
N SER A 58 31.10 5.41 -7.55
CA SER A 58 31.51 6.29 -8.65
C SER A 58 30.90 7.68 -8.57
N GLY A 59 30.25 8.02 -7.46
CA GLY A 59 29.59 9.31 -7.25
C GLY A 59 28.33 9.53 -8.07
N ARG A 60 27.64 8.46 -8.52
CA ARG A 60 26.42 8.52 -9.32
C ARG A 60 25.20 8.13 -8.49
N TYR A 61 24.18 8.98 -8.49
CA TYR A 61 23.05 8.88 -7.56
C TYR A 61 21.68 9.03 -8.26
N ASN A 62 21.38 8.23 -9.30
CA ASN A 62 20.09 8.29 -9.97
C ASN A 62 19.00 7.52 -9.20
N LEU A 63 18.05 8.22 -8.59
CA LEU A 63 16.90 7.63 -7.88
C LEU A 63 15.70 7.38 -8.80
N LEU A 64 15.61 8.05 -9.95
CA LEU A 64 14.43 8.05 -10.80
C LEU A 64 13.97 6.63 -11.18
N PRO A 65 14.86 5.70 -11.62
CA PRO A 65 14.43 4.35 -11.97
C PRO A 65 13.77 3.61 -10.82
N MET A 66 14.27 3.78 -9.59
CA MET A 66 13.74 3.12 -8.39
C MET A 66 12.41 3.74 -7.93
N VAL A 67 12.28 5.05 -8.07
CA VAL A 67 11.00 5.76 -7.83
C VAL A 67 9.93 5.26 -8.79
N VAL A 68 10.24 5.25 -10.09
CA VAL A 68 9.32 4.77 -11.14
C VAL A 68 8.97 3.30 -10.92
N GLY A 69 9.95 2.44 -10.67
CA GLY A 69 9.73 1.02 -10.39
C GLY A 69 8.81 0.79 -9.18
N SER A 70 9.04 1.52 -8.08
CA SER A 70 8.20 1.45 -6.87
C SER A 70 6.76 1.88 -7.13
N VAL A 71 6.56 2.97 -7.86
CA VAL A 71 5.22 3.48 -8.20
C VAL A 71 4.50 2.52 -9.15
N LEU A 72 5.17 2.05 -10.19
CA LEU A 72 4.57 1.14 -11.18
C LEU A 72 4.15 -0.18 -10.55
N VAL A 73 5.01 -0.80 -9.73
CA VAL A 73 4.67 -2.06 -9.08
C VAL A 73 3.50 -1.91 -8.09
N ALA A 74 3.47 -0.82 -7.32
CA ALA A 74 2.40 -0.58 -6.34
C ALA A 74 1.05 -0.26 -7.01
N LEU A 75 1.06 0.59 -8.05
CA LEU A 75 -0.16 0.90 -8.82
C LEU A 75 -0.66 -0.31 -9.60
N GLY A 76 0.23 -1.08 -10.22
CA GLY A 76 -0.14 -2.31 -10.92
C GLY A 76 -0.72 -3.37 -9.98
N ALA A 77 -0.14 -3.53 -8.79
CA ALA A 77 -0.68 -4.40 -7.75
C ALA A 77 -2.07 -3.95 -7.30
N LEU A 78 -2.27 -2.65 -7.08
CA LEU A 78 -3.58 -2.11 -6.71
C LEU A 78 -4.62 -2.32 -7.81
N LEU A 79 -4.25 -2.10 -9.07
CA LEU A 79 -5.13 -2.30 -10.23
C LEU A 79 -5.65 -3.74 -10.31
N LEU A 80 -4.81 -4.72 -9.94
CA LEU A 80 -5.19 -6.14 -9.88
C LEU A 80 -5.98 -6.48 -8.61
N ALA A 81 -5.53 -5.99 -7.45
CA ALA A 81 -6.13 -6.31 -6.17
C ALA A 81 -7.50 -5.65 -5.94
N LEU A 82 -7.72 -4.44 -6.48
CA LEU A 82 -8.95 -3.68 -6.27
C LEU A 82 -10.20 -4.41 -6.80
N PRO A 83 -10.27 -4.82 -8.06
CA PRO A 83 -11.46 -5.51 -8.58
C PRO A 83 -11.67 -6.86 -7.89
N LEU A 84 -10.61 -7.60 -7.58
CA LEU A 84 -10.69 -8.90 -6.91
C LEU A 84 -11.13 -8.75 -5.45
N GLY A 85 -10.55 -7.81 -4.71
CA GLY A 85 -10.89 -7.54 -3.32
C GLY A 85 -12.31 -6.99 -3.16
N LEU A 86 -12.71 -6.02 -4.01
CA LEU A 86 -14.08 -5.51 -4.02
C LEU A 86 -15.07 -6.60 -4.44
N GLY A 87 -14.75 -7.38 -5.46
CA GLY A 87 -15.54 -8.54 -5.89
C GLY A 87 -15.73 -9.55 -4.77
N SER A 88 -14.67 -9.86 -4.02
CA SER A 88 -14.70 -10.72 -2.84
C SER A 88 -15.67 -10.18 -1.76
N ALA A 89 -15.60 -8.89 -1.44
CA ALA A 89 -16.49 -8.24 -0.48
C ALA A 89 -17.96 -8.26 -0.95
N LEU A 90 -18.21 -7.97 -2.22
CA LEU A 90 -19.55 -8.01 -2.79
C LEU A 90 -20.13 -9.42 -2.81
N PHE A 91 -19.31 -10.41 -3.17
CA PHE A 91 -19.71 -11.82 -3.16
C PHE A 91 -20.14 -12.25 -1.76
N THR A 92 -19.31 -12.02 -0.75
CA THR A 92 -19.59 -12.46 0.62
C THR A 92 -20.80 -11.76 1.22
N ARG A 93 -21.08 -10.53 0.82
CA ARG A 93 -22.17 -9.73 1.42
C ARG A 93 -23.51 -9.90 0.74
N TYR A 94 -23.52 -10.07 -0.57
CA TYR A 94 -24.77 -10.03 -1.34
C TYR A 94 -25.13 -11.35 -2.06
N TYR A 95 -24.17 -12.25 -2.25
CA TYR A 95 -24.36 -13.45 -3.07
C TYR A 95 -24.16 -14.76 -2.30
N ALA A 96 -23.13 -14.84 -1.45
CA ALA A 96 -22.79 -16.07 -0.78
C ALA A 96 -23.84 -16.47 0.30
N PRO A 97 -24.14 -17.77 0.42
CA PRO A 97 -24.91 -18.27 1.55
C PRO A 97 -24.12 -18.06 2.85
N PRO A 98 -24.81 -17.96 4.02
CA PRO A 98 -24.16 -17.56 5.27
C PRO A 98 -22.95 -18.42 5.70
N TRP A 99 -22.97 -19.71 5.43
CA TRP A 99 -21.88 -20.63 5.74
C TRP A 99 -20.65 -20.36 4.88
N LEU A 100 -20.84 -20.15 3.57
CA LEU A 100 -19.76 -19.88 2.62
C LEU A 100 -19.16 -18.49 2.85
N ALA A 101 -20.00 -17.48 3.09
CA ALA A 101 -19.56 -16.12 3.44
C ALA A 101 -18.67 -16.14 4.70
N ARG A 102 -19.00 -16.97 5.70
CA ARG A 102 -18.20 -17.09 6.92
C ARG A 102 -16.83 -17.72 6.66
N ILE A 103 -16.81 -18.84 5.88
CA ILE A 103 -15.56 -19.49 5.51
C ILE A 103 -14.69 -18.54 4.71
N TRP A 104 -15.25 -17.90 3.68
CA TRP A 104 -14.53 -17.00 2.79
C TRP A 104 -13.88 -15.82 3.54
N ARG A 105 -14.64 -15.17 4.43
CA ARG A 105 -14.08 -14.08 5.26
C ARG A 105 -12.91 -14.54 6.11
N ARG A 106 -13.04 -15.70 6.76
CA ARG A 106 -11.93 -16.27 7.55
C ARG A 106 -10.71 -16.57 6.69
N THR A 107 -10.91 -17.11 5.48
CA THR A 107 -9.80 -17.36 4.54
C THR A 107 -9.10 -16.04 4.17
N VAL A 108 -9.85 -15.00 3.83
CA VAL A 108 -9.28 -13.68 3.51
C VAL A 108 -8.56 -13.08 4.72
N GLU A 109 -9.11 -13.20 5.93
CA GLU A 109 -8.46 -12.75 7.17
C GLU A 109 -7.17 -13.52 7.44
N LEU A 110 -7.15 -14.84 7.23
CA LEU A 110 -5.94 -15.65 7.36
C LEU A 110 -4.87 -15.23 6.35
N MET A 111 -5.23 -14.93 5.10
CA MET A 111 -4.29 -14.41 4.10
C MET A 111 -3.64 -13.10 4.56
N ALA A 112 -4.38 -12.22 5.25
CA ALA A 112 -3.82 -10.98 5.79
C ALA A 112 -2.75 -11.22 6.87
N GLY A 113 -2.80 -12.36 7.56
CA GLY A 113 -1.85 -12.76 8.61
C GLY A 113 -0.58 -13.43 8.10
N ILE A 114 -0.51 -13.83 6.81
CA ILE A 114 0.68 -14.47 6.25
C ILE A 114 1.83 -13.46 6.17
N PRO A 115 3.04 -13.78 6.68
CA PRO A 115 4.21 -12.91 6.56
C PRO A 115 4.57 -12.63 5.10
N SER A 116 4.96 -11.41 4.77
CA SER A 116 5.29 -10.99 3.39
C SER A 116 6.43 -11.81 2.77
N VAL A 117 7.40 -12.21 3.58
CA VAL A 117 8.50 -13.10 3.16
C VAL A 117 7.99 -14.43 2.59
N VAL A 118 6.91 -14.99 3.16
CA VAL A 118 6.33 -16.25 2.67
C VAL A 118 5.73 -16.07 1.27
N TYR A 119 5.04 -14.94 1.03
CA TYR A 119 4.56 -14.59 -0.30
C TYR A 119 5.71 -14.42 -1.29
N GLY A 120 6.78 -13.70 -0.89
CA GLY A 120 7.97 -13.50 -1.72
C GLY A 120 8.67 -14.81 -2.06
N PHE A 121 8.87 -15.67 -1.07
CA PHE A 121 9.52 -16.97 -1.26
C PHE A 121 8.68 -17.89 -2.15
N TRP A 122 7.38 -18.01 -1.90
CA TRP A 122 6.48 -18.77 -2.76
C TRP A 122 6.54 -18.28 -4.22
N ALA A 123 6.51 -16.97 -4.39
CA ALA A 123 6.56 -16.40 -5.73
C ALA A 123 7.90 -16.60 -6.42
N LEU A 124 9.01 -16.53 -5.69
CA LEU A 124 10.34 -16.83 -6.23
C LEU A 124 10.44 -18.26 -6.74
N VAL A 125 9.85 -19.21 -5.99
CA VAL A 125 9.94 -20.64 -6.31
C VAL A 125 8.89 -21.09 -7.35
N VAL A 126 7.72 -20.48 -7.37
CA VAL A 126 6.61 -20.90 -8.22
C VAL A 126 6.31 -19.91 -9.34
N LEU A 127 6.10 -18.63 -8.99
CA LEU A 127 5.64 -17.62 -9.94
C LEU A 127 6.75 -17.18 -10.90
N VAL A 128 7.95 -16.93 -10.39
CA VAL A 128 9.09 -16.51 -11.23
C VAL A 128 9.47 -17.55 -12.29
N PRO A 129 9.55 -18.86 -11.98
CA PRO A 129 9.75 -19.89 -13.02
C PRO A 129 8.63 -19.96 -14.07
N LEU A 130 7.38 -19.75 -13.66
CA LEU A 130 6.24 -19.73 -14.60
C LEU A 130 6.35 -18.52 -15.55
N ILE A 131 6.68 -17.34 -15.03
CA ILE A 131 6.89 -16.15 -15.86
C ILE A 131 8.12 -16.33 -16.75
N ARG A 132 9.21 -16.93 -16.24
CA ARG A 132 10.41 -17.22 -17.00
C ARG A 132 10.16 -18.10 -18.22
N ALA A 133 9.22 -19.04 -18.12
CA ALA A 133 8.84 -19.88 -19.25
C ALA A 133 8.14 -19.10 -20.37
N LEU A 134 7.56 -17.93 -20.05
CA LEU A 134 6.94 -17.01 -21.01
C LEU A 134 7.93 -15.97 -21.53
N ALA A 135 8.71 -15.38 -20.61
CA ALA A 135 9.68 -14.32 -20.89
C ALA A 135 10.83 -14.33 -19.84
N PRO A 136 12.07 -14.66 -20.25
CA PRO A 136 13.23 -14.55 -19.40
C PRO A 136 13.52 -13.10 -18.99
N PRO A 137 14.07 -12.84 -17.78
CA PRO A 137 14.57 -13.80 -16.78
C PRO A 137 13.50 -14.32 -15.81
N GLY A 138 12.24 -13.86 -15.87
CA GLY A 138 11.15 -14.21 -15.00
C GLY A 138 11.00 -13.32 -13.76
N GLN A 139 12.09 -12.89 -13.13
CA GLN A 139 12.09 -11.81 -12.15
C GLN A 139 11.77 -10.50 -12.87
N SER A 140 10.65 -9.84 -12.50
CA SER A 140 10.09 -8.80 -13.34
C SER A 140 9.11 -7.90 -12.61
N LEU A 141 8.74 -6.80 -13.26
CA LEU A 141 7.68 -5.91 -12.79
C LEU A 141 6.35 -6.68 -12.60
N LEU A 142 6.01 -7.57 -13.54
CA LEU A 142 4.80 -8.42 -13.46
C LEU A 142 4.83 -9.34 -12.23
N ALA A 143 5.98 -9.99 -11.95
CA ALA A 143 6.12 -10.82 -10.76
C ALA A 143 5.88 -10.02 -9.48
N GLY A 144 6.47 -8.83 -9.39
CA GLY A 144 6.24 -7.89 -8.30
C GLY A 144 4.79 -7.46 -8.15
N MET A 145 4.12 -7.08 -9.26
CA MET A 145 2.70 -6.69 -9.26
C MET A 145 1.80 -7.82 -8.76
N LEU A 146 2.01 -9.05 -9.22
CA LEU A 146 1.19 -10.21 -8.84
C LEU A 146 1.36 -10.58 -7.36
N VAL A 147 2.59 -10.59 -6.86
CA VAL A 147 2.87 -10.87 -5.44
C VAL A 147 2.27 -9.81 -4.54
N LEU A 148 2.49 -8.54 -4.85
CA LEU A 148 1.91 -7.45 -4.08
C LEU A 148 0.38 -7.46 -4.16
N ALA A 149 -0.20 -7.76 -5.33
CA ALA A 149 -1.65 -7.86 -5.48
C ALA A 149 -2.24 -8.92 -4.55
N LEU A 150 -1.65 -10.12 -4.49
CA LEU A 150 -2.06 -11.17 -3.56
C LEU A 150 -1.96 -10.71 -2.10
N MET A 151 -0.93 -9.96 -1.75
CA MET A 151 -0.66 -9.51 -0.39
C MET A 151 -1.58 -8.37 0.05
N ILE A 152 -1.95 -7.44 -0.84
CA ILE A 152 -2.84 -6.32 -0.51
C ILE A 152 -4.32 -6.63 -0.73
N LEU A 153 -4.66 -7.70 -1.48
CA LEU A 153 -6.04 -8.14 -1.74
C LEU A 153 -6.86 -8.30 -0.46
N PRO A 154 -6.37 -8.96 0.60
CA PRO A 154 -7.10 -9.07 1.86
C PRO A 154 -7.42 -7.71 2.48
N THR A 155 -6.50 -6.75 2.42
CA THR A 155 -6.71 -5.39 2.94
C THR A 155 -7.86 -4.70 2.21
N VAL A 156 -7.88 -4.78 0.88
CA VAL A 156 -8.97 -4.23 0.05
C VAL A 156 -10.30 -4.94 0.36
N ALA A 157 -10.30 -6.27 0.43
CA ALA A 157 -11.52 -7.06 0.67
C ALA A 157 -12.14 -6.78 2.03
N VAL A 158 -11.32 -6.79 3.10
CA VAL A 158 -11.80 -6.55 4.48
C VAL A 158 -12.32 -5.12 4.65
N THR A 159 -11.60 -4.12 4.14
CA THR A 159 -12.03 -2.72 4.23
C THR A 159 -13.27 -2.43 3.40
N ALA A 160 -13.37 -3.01 2.20
CA ALA A 160 -14.56 -2.90 1.36
C ALA A 160 -15.78 -3.60 2.02
N ASP A 161 -15.60 -4.81 2.59
CA ASP A 161 -16.69 -5.50 3.31
C ASP A 161 -17.14 -4.70 4.54
N ALA A 162 -16.22 -4.12 5.30
CA ALA A 162 -16.54 -3.25 6.43
C ALA A 162 -17.31 -1.99 5.97
N ALA A 163 -16.87 -1.32 4.90
CA ALA A 163 -17.52 -0.14 4.35
C ALA A 163 -18.94 -0.44 3.85
N LEU A 164 -19.12 -1.53 3.11
CA LEU A 164 -20.43 -2.00 2.67
C LEU A 164 -21.32 -2.43 3.84
N GLY A 165 -20.72 -2.94 4.91
CA GLY A 165 -21.41 -3.38 6.12
C GLY A 165 -21.93 -2.26 7.00
N ALA A 166 -21.28 -1.12 6.96
CA ALA A 166 -21.67 0.08 7.70
C ALA A 166 -22.90 0.79 7.09
N LEU A 167 -23.33 0.41 5.88
CA LEU A 167 -24.49 1.03 5.24
C LEU A 167 -25.78 0.71 5.97
N PRO A 168 -26.66 1.72 6.22
CA PRO A 168 -27.95 1.51 6.79
C PRO A 168 -28.81 0.57 5.93
N ARG A 169 -29.41 -0.44 6.54
CA ARG A 169 -30.32 -1.38 5.82
C ARG A 169 -31.49 -0.66 5.15
N ALA A 170 -31.97 0.42 5.74
CA ALA A 170 -33.02 1.24 5.19
C ALA A 170 -32.71 1.73 3.75
N LEU A 171 -31.47 2.07 3.47
CA LEU A 171 -31.06 2.53 2.14
C LEU A 171 -31.24 1.44 1.06
N LEU A 172 -30.87 0.21 1.38
CA LEU A 172 -31.02 -0.94 0.46
C LEU A 172 -32.49 -1.38 0.34
N ASN A 173 -33.26 -1.30 1.43
CA ASN A 173 -34.69 -1.61 1.46
C ASN A 173 -35.51 -0.58 0.65
N ALA A 174 -35.15 0.71 0.71
CA ALA A 174 -35.79 1.75 -0.10
C ALA A 174 -35.58 1.48 -1.61
N GLY A 175 -34.38 1.08 -2.02
CA GLY A 175 -34.13 0.66 -3.40
C GLY A 175 -34.96 -0.57 -3.82
N GLN A 176 -35.19 -1.49 -2.91
CA GLN A 176 -36.06 -2.65 -3.16
C GLN A 176 -37.53 -2.26 -3.29
N ALA A 177 -38.03 -1.34 -2.47
CA ALA A 177 -39.38 -0.83 -2.54
C ALA A 177 -39.66 -0.10 -3.87
N LEU A 178 -38.63 0.50 -4.48
CA LEU A 178 -38.67 1.11 -5.81
C LEU A 178 -38.53 0.09 -6.96
N GLY A 179 -38.53 -1.22 -6.70
CA GLY A 179 -38.48 -2.27 -7.68
C GLY A 179 -37.04 -2.51 -8.25
N LEU A 180 -35.99 -1.92 -7.66
CA LEU A 180 -34.63 -2.14 -8.14
C LEU A 180 -34.17 -3.57 -7.90
N GLY A 181 -33.69 -4.23 -8.95
CA GLY A 181 -33.06 -5.55 -8.87
C GLY A 181 -31.76 -5.53 -8.05
N ARG A 182 -31.27 -6.72 -7.66
CA ARG A 182 -30.07 -6.87 -6.82
C ARG A 182 -28.85 -6.13 -7.39
N VAL A 183 -28.54 -6.32 -8.67
CA VAL A 183 -27.39 -5.68 -9.33
C VAL A 183 -27.50 -4.15 -9.29
N SER A 184 -28.68 -3.61 -9.63
CA SER A 184 -28.90 -2.16 -9.60
C SER A 184 -28.77 -1.57 -8.20
N ARG A 185 -29.22 -2.28 -7.15
CA ARG A 185 -29.03 -1.85 -5.75
C ARG A 185 -27.55 -1.84 -5.36
N ILE A 186 -26.77 -2.83 -5.81
CA ILE A 186 -25.34 -2.88 -5.52
C ILE A 186 -24.60 -1.75 -6.26
N THR A 187 -24.79 -1.64 -7.58
CA THR A 187 -24.00 -0.70 -8.40
C THR A 187 -24.42 0.75 -8.25
N ARG A 188 -25.73 1.03 -8.06
CA ARG A 188 -26.26 2.39 -8.01
C ARG A 188 -26.47 2.92 -6.60
N ILE A 189 -26.52 2.04 -5.57
CA ILE A 189 -26.75 2.46 -4.19
C ILE A 189 -25.58 2.04 -3.30
N ALA A 190 -25.26 0.75 -3.18
CA ALA A 190 -24.30 0.26 -2.19
C ALA A 190 -22.89 0.76 -2.45
N ILE A 191 -22.35 0.55 -3.67
CA ILE A 191 -20.97 0.97 -4.02
C ILE A 191 -20.82 2.50 -3.93
N PRO A 192 -21.71 3.34 -4.52
CA PRO A 192 -21.61 4.78 -4.38
C PRO A 192 -21.71 5.27 -2.93
N ALA A 193 -22.60 4.66 -2.11
CA ALA A 193 -22.74 5.02 -0.71
C ALA A 193 -21.52 4.60 0.14
N ALA A 194 -20.84 3.49 -0.21
CA ALA A 194 -19.66 2.99 0.48
C ALA A 194 -18.34 3.56 -0.08
N ARG A 195 -18.37 4.42 -1.11
CA ARG A 195 -17.17 4.89 -1.84
C ARG A 195 -16.08 5.44 -0.94
N GLY A 196 -16.42 6.16 0.12
CA GLY A 196 -15.45 6.73 1.05
C GLY A 196 -14.64 5.65 1.77
N GLY A 197 -15.31 4.61 2.29
CA GLY A 197 -14.63 3.49 2.95
C GLY A 197 -13.84 2.61 1.98
N ILE A 198 -14.36 2.39 0.77
CA ILE A 198 -13.64 1.68 -0.30
C ILE A 198 -12.36 2.44 -0.67
N PHE A 199 -12.45 3.77 -0.84
CA PHE A 199 -11.30 4.63 -1.15
C PHE A 199 -10.27 4.59 -0.01
N THR A 200 -10.69 4.66 1.24
CA THR A 200 -9.79 4.50 2.39
C THR A 200 -9.05 3.15 2.35
N GLY A 201 -9.76 2.06 2.01
CA GLY A 201 -9.16 0.75 1.82
C GLY A 201 -8.11 0.72 0.70
N MET A 202 -8.39 1.40 -0.42
CA MET A 202 -7.42 1.53 -1.53
C MET A 202 -6.14 2.25 -1.09
N VAL A 203 -6.26 3.35 -0.35
CA VAL A 203 -5.11 4.11 0.15
C VAL A 203 -4.27 3.30 1.13
N LEU A 204 -4.92 2.58 2.06
CA LEU A 204 -4.23 1.69 2.99
C LEU A 204 -3.49 0.56 2.26
N ALA A 205 -4.13 -0.05 1.26
CA ALA A 205 -3.52 -1.09 0.43
C ALA A 205 -2.32 -0.55 -0.36
N LEU A 206 -2.44 0.65 -0.95
CA LEU A 206 -1.37 1.30 -1.70
C LEU A 206 -0.19 1.67 -0.80
N GLY A 207 -0.45 2.23 0.39
CA GLY A 207 0.60 2.52 1.37
C GLY A 207 1.37 1.27 1.79
N ARG A 208 0.66 0.14 1.98
CA ARG A 208 1.28 -1.16 2.25
C ARG A 208 2.12 -1.66 1.07
N ALA A 209 1.63 -1.50 -0.17
CA ALA A 209 2.35 -1.92 -1.37
C ALA A 209 3.65 -1.12 -1.59
N ILE A 210 3.63 0.21 -1.39
CA ILE A 210 4.82 1.06 -1.54
C ILE A 210 5.88 0.75 -0.47
N GLY A 211 5.46 0.41 0.75
CA GLY A 211 6.35 0.06 1.86
C GLY A 211 6.88 -1.37 1.82
N GLU A 212 6.40 -2.23 0.90
CA GLU A 212 6.85 -3.63 0.87
C GLU A 212 8.28 -3.76 0.39
N THR A 213 9.06 -4.51 1.16
CA THR A 213 10.50 -4.66 0.94
C THR A 213 10.87 -6.07 0.52
N LEU A 214 10.64 -7.06 1.40
CA LEU A 214 11.20 -8.40 1.24
C LEU A 214 10.55 -9.19 0.11
N ALA A 215 9.22 -9.11 -0.03
CA ALA A 215 8.53 -9.81 -1.09
C ALA A 215 8.94 -9.29 -2.47
N VAL A 216 9.04 -7.96 -2.63
CA VAL A 216 9.47 -7.33 -3.88
C VAL A 216 10.92 -7.64 -4.18
N LEU A 217 11.82 -7.52 -3.19
CA LEU A 217 13.25 -7.82 -3.34
C LEU A 217 13.50 -9.21 -3.90
N MET A 218 12.71 -10.22 -3.51
CA MET A 218 12.86 -11.59 -3.99
C MET A 218 12.47 -11.78 -5.46
N VAL A 219 11.55 -10.98 -5.99
CA VAL A 219 10.94 -11.22 -7.32
C VAL A 219 11.21 -10.15 -8.36
N ALA A 220 11.79 -9.01 -7.96
CA ALA A 220 11.99 -7.84 -8.83
C ALA A 220 13.23 -7.94 -9.74
N GLY A 221 14.18 -8.82 -9.43
CA GLY A 221 15.47 -8.92 -10.14
C GLY A 221 16.49 -7.85 -9.76
N ASN A 222 16.07 -6.81 -9.06
CA ASN A 222 16.90 -5.75 -8.44
C ASN A 222 17.86 -5.00 -9.39
N VAL A 223 17.50 -4.90 -10.66
CA VAL A 223 18.25 -4.12 -11.66
C VAL A 223 17.79 -2.66 -11.58
N VAL A 224 18.77 -1.74 -11.53
CA VAL A 224 18.49 -0.30 -11.52
C VAL A 224 18.25 0.18 -12.95
N GLN A 225 17.00 0.14 -13.36
CA GLN A 225 16.52 0.63 -14.65
C GLN A 225 15.05 1.04 -14.56
N VAL A 226 14.62 1.91 -15.44
CA VAL A 226 13.19 2.17 -15.65
C VAL A 226 12.62 1.00 -16.47
N PRO A 227 11.68 0.21 -15.94
CA PRO A 227 11.12 -0.91 -16.70
C PRO A 227 10.32 -0.40 -17.91
N GLY A 228 10.67 -0.81 -19.10
CA GLY A 228 9.95 -0.50 -20.36
C GLY A 228 8.86 -1.51 -20.67
N SER A 229 8.88 -2.67 -20.00
CA SER A 229 7.96 -3.79 -20.19
C SER A 229 7.56 -4.39 -18.83
N LEU A 230 6.43 -5.10 -18.81
CA LEU A 230 5.99 -5.86 -17.64
C LEU A 230 6.96 -7.00 -17.27
N PHE A 231 7.76 -7.46 -18.23
CA PHE A 231 8.72 -8.55 -18.04
C PHE A 231 10.12 -8.07 -17.68
N ASP A 232 10.35 -6.77 -17.68
CA ASP A 232 11.64 -6.22 -17.29
C ASP A 232 11.87 -6.31 -15.78
N PRO A 233 13.10 -6.62 -15.35
CA PRO A 233 13.48 -6.48 -13.96
C PRO A 233 13.52 -5.00 -13.56
N PHE A 234 13.35 -4.74 -12.27
CA PHE A 234 13.43 -3.40 -11.69
C PHE A 234 13.97 -3.45 -10.28
N ARG A 235 14.29 -2.30 -9.71
CA ARG A 235 14.62 -2.15 -8.29
C ARG A 235 13.66 -1.19 -7.63
N ALA A 236 13.06 -1.58 -6.49
CA ALA A 236 12.25 -0.69 -5.67
C ALA A 236 13.15 0.12 -4.71
N LEU A 237 12.68 1.30 -4.28
CA LEU A 237 13.38 2.13 -3.29
C LEU A 237 13.62 1.40 -1.97
N THR A 238 12.63 0.66 -1.49
CA THR A 238 12.73 -0.16 -0.26
C THR A 238 13.75 -1.28 -0.41
N ALA A 239 13.77 -1.95 -1.57
CA ALA A 239 14.74 -3.00 -1.89
C ALA A 239 16.16 -2.42 -1.97
N ASN A 240 16.34 -1.22 -2.51
CA ASN A 240 17.65 -0.54 -2.58
C ASN A 240 18.22 -0.31 -1.17
N ILE A 241 17.42 0.23 -0.26
CA ILE A 241 17.84 0.40 1.15
C ILE A 241 18.22 -0.93 1.77
N ALA A 242 17.38 -1.96 1.62
CA ALA A 242 17.61 -3.27 2.22
C ALA A 242 18.85 -3.97 1.69
N LEU A 243 19.15 -3.82 0.39
CA LEU A 243 20.34 -4.44 -0.25
C LEU A 243 21.64 -3.75 0.14
N GLU A 244 21.63 -2.42 0.25
CA GLU A 244 22.88 -1.65 0.30
C GLU A 244 23.23 -1.11 1.69
N MET A 245 22.27 -1.00 2.62
CA MET A 245 22.49 -0.41 3.95
C MET A 245 23.58 -1.11 4.76
N ALA A 246 23.74 -2.43 4.59
CA ALA A 246 24.69 -3.22 5.38
C ALA A 246 26.18 -2.89 5.10
N TYR A 247 26.48 -2.38 3.89
CA TYR A 247 27.84 -2.05 3.47
C TYR A 247 28.01 -0.57 3.07
N ALA A 248 26.95 0.21 3.13
CA ALA A 248 27.00 1.63 2.80
C ALA A 248 27.76 2.42 3.86
N ALA A 249 28.70 3.25 3.43
CA ALA A 249 29.49 4.13 4.29
C ALA A 249 29.32 5.59 3.85
N GLU A 250 29.53 6.53 4.77
CA GLU A 250 29.57 7.98 4.51
C GLU A 250 28.43 8.49 3.60
N LEU A 251 28.82 9.08 2.45
CA LEU A 251 27.88 9.68 1.50
C LEU A 251 26.88 8.67 0.89
N HIS A 252 27.33 7.43 0.67
CA HIS A 252 26.46 6.36 0.19
C HIS A 252 25.35 6.06 1.23
N ARG A 253 25.73 5.93 2.49
CA ARG A 253 24.76 5.74 3.58
C ARG A 253 23.76 6.91 3.65
N ALA A 254 24.26 8.13 3.60
CA ALA A 254 23.40 9.32 3.58
C ALA A 254 22.45 9.34 2.38
N ALA A 255 22.90 8.86 1.19
CA ALA A 255 22.03 8.74 0.02
C ALA A 255 20.92 7.70 0.19
N LEU A 256 21.14 6.61 0.94
CA LEU A 256 20.07 5.67 1.28
C LEU A 256 19.03 6.29 2.23
N PHE A 257 19.44 7.20 3.13
CA PHE A 257 18.48 7.98 3.93
C PHE A 257 17.65 8.95 3.07
N VAL A 258 18.21 9.48 1.96
CA VAL A 258 17.41 10.21 0.97
C VAL A 258 16.34 9.32 0.34
N CYS A 259 16.65 8.05 0.02
CA CYS A 259 15.61 7.08 -0.41
C CYS A 259 14.50 6.94 0.63
N GLY A 260 14.87 6.88 1.93
CA GLY A 260 13.93 6.87 3.04
C GLY A 260 13.04 8.12 3.12
N LEU A 261 13.62 9.30 2.90
CA LEU A 261 12.87 10.56 2.83
C LEU A 261 11.86 10.58 1.67
N VAL A 262 12.26 10.07 0.50
CA VAL A 262 11.35 9.94 -0.66
C VAL A 262 10.18 9.03 -0.32
N LEU A 263 10.42 7.87 0.31
CA LEU A 263 9.36 6.96 0.75
C LEU A 263 8.43 7.61 1.80
N PHE A 264 9.02 8.36 2.74
CA PHE A 264 8.25 9.12 3.73
C PHE A 264 7.36 10.16 3.06
N ALA A 265 7.91 10.93 2.10
CA ALA A 265 7.16 11.92 1.33
C ALA A 265 6.01 11.27 0.52
N PHE A 266 6.22 10.12 -0.09
CA PHE A 266 5.15 9.35 -0.75
C PHE A 266 4.04 8.97 0.23
N THR A 267 4.39 8.47 1.41
CA THR A 267 3.40 8.09 2.42
C THR A 267 2.58 9.29 2.88
N VAL A 268 3.24 10.41 3.17
CA VAL A 268 2.56 11.67 3.54
C VAL A 268 1.67 12.17 2.40
N ALA A 269 2.15 12.17 1.16
CA ALA A 269 1.36 12.57 -0.01
C ALA A 269 0.10 11.70 -0.18
N LEU A 270 0.22 10.38 0.00
CA LEU A 270 -0.92 9.47 -0.04
C LEU A 270 -1.95 9.77 1.04
N VAL A 271 -1.50 9.99 2.29
CA VAL A 271 -2.40 10.31 3.41
C VAL A 271 -3.09 11.66 3.18
N LEU A 272 -2.37 12.68 2.71
CA LEU A 272 -2.94 13.99 2.40
C LEU A 272 -3.93 13.91 1.22
N LEU A 273 -3.61 13.14 0.18
CA LEU A 273 -4.52 12.90 -0.93
C LEU A 273 -5.80 12.19 -0.46
N ALA A 274 -5.64 11.16 0.38
CA ALA A 274 -6.75 10.44 0.97
C ALA A 274 -7.65 11.36 1.82
N SER A 275 -7.08 12.20 2.63
CA SER A 275 -7.84 13.13 3.48
C SER A 275 -8.64 14.17 2.69
N ARG A 276 -8.11 14.60 1.54
CA ARG A 276 -8.79 15.54 0.63
C ARG A 276 -9.89 14.89 -0.22
N LEU A 277 -9.67 13.66 -0.66
CA LEU A 277 -10.59 12.94 -1.55
C LEU A 277 -11.61 12.08 -0.79
N SER A 278 -11.40 11.83 0.51
CA SER A 278 -12.38 11.12 1.33
C SER A 278 -13.65 11.98 1.44
N PRO A 279 -14.78 11.52 0.88
CA PRO A 279 -16.03 12.24 1.07
C PRO A 279 -16.34 12.28 2.57
N GLN A 280 -16.43 13.46 3.14
CA GLN A 280 -16.90 13.63 4.51
C GLN A 280 -18.26 12.93 4.60
N SER A 281 -18.34 11.85 5.37
CA SER A 281 -19.63 11.31 5.75
C SER A 281 -20.38 12.46 6.43
N PRO A 282 -21.60 12.81 6.01
CA PRO A 282 -22.38 13.81 6.72
C PRO A 282 -22.44 13.33 8.18
N SER A 283 -21.81 14.10 9.07
CA SER A 283 -21.98 13.91 10.51
C SER A 283 -23.45 13.88 10.77
N HIS A 284 -24.00 12.75 11.23
CA HIS A 284 -25.35 12.70 11.76
C HIS A 284 -25.39 13.68 12.93
N ALA A 285 -25.82 14.92 12.62
CA ALA A 285 -26.39 15.79 13.62
C ALA A 285 -27.71 15.11 14.03
N VAL A 286 -27.71 14.47 15.18
CA VAL A 286 -28.89 14.12 15.97
C VAL A 286 -28.69 14.71 17.35
#